data_5df60bdde473eaa2745abdc8e2f67237
#
_entry.id   5df60bdde473eaa2745abdc8e2f67237
#
_cell.length_a   1.000
_cell.length_b   1.000
_cell.length_c   1.000
_cell.angle_alpha   90.00
_cell.angle_beta   90.00
_cell.angle_gamma   90.00
#
_symmetry.space_group_name_H-M   'P 1'
#
loop_
_entity.id
_entity.type
_entity.pdbx_description
1 polymer ?
#
loop_
_entity_poly.entity_id
_entity_poly.type
_entity_poly.pdbx_seq_one_letter_code
_entity_poly.pdbx_strand_id
1 'polypeptide(L)'
;VPAGSLDRFVTSYRPDPETGALSVYDPVDGAWSRPPAFESGGGGLVSTADDLLAFGRMLLHGGRPVLPEDAAAAMLTDQLTEGQLQDGGLGPPMAKGDSWSFCQAVHADGTAGWDGGFGTSFVVDPAREMAVIILTQRAFDGPFLPAVHRDVRAAVLAG
;
A
#
# COMPACT_ATOMS: atom_id res chain seq x y z
N VAL A 1 8.29 -2.44 16.27
CA VAL A 1 7.00 -2.40 16.99
C VAL A 1 7.25 -1.97 18.43
N PRO A 2 6.50 -1.01 19.00
CA PRO A 2 6.59 -0.68 20.40
C PRO A 2 6.33 -1.93 21.28
N ALA A 3 7.12 -2.10 22.35
CA ALA A 3 7.02 -3.29 23.19
C ALA A 3 5.61 -3.55 23.76
N GLY A 4 4.84 -2.48 24.03
CA GLY A 4 3.45 -2.58 24.52
C GLY A 4 2.41 -2.90 23.43
N SER A 5 2.82 -3.16 22.19
CA SER A 5 1.92 -3.46 21.06
C SER A 5 2.24 -4.80 20.39
N LEU A 6 3.16 -5.58 20.94
CA LEU A 6 3.56 -6.87 20.39
C LEU A 6 2.43 -7.91 20.46
N ASP A 7 1.53 -7.79 21.41
CA ASP A 7 0.33 -8.62 21.56
C ASP A 7 -0.68 -8.46 20.42
N ARG A 8 -0.59 -7.35 19.69
CA ARG A 8 -1.40 -7.07 18.49
C ARG A 8 -0.67 -7.32 17.19
N PHE A 9 0.62 -7.67 17.25
CA PHE A 9 1.41 -7.95 16.07
C PHE A 9 1.12 -9.36 15.57
N VAL A 10 1.07 -9.54 14.26
CA VAL A 10 0.62 -10.80 13.66
C VAL A 10 1.76 -11.49 12.93
N THR A 11 1.71 -12.81 12.88
CA THR A 11 2.62 -13.62 12.06
C THR A 11 2.37 -13.36 10.58
N SER A 12 3.42 -13.18 9.80
CA SER A 12 3.37 -13.10 8.33
C SER A 12 3.64 -14.47 7.71
N TYR A 13 2.89 -14.79 6.66
CA TYR A 13 2.98 -16.05 5.94
C TYR A 13 3.37 -15.83 4.48
N ARG A 14 4.11 -16.77 3.93
CA ARG A 14 4.48 -16.81 2.52
C ARG A 14 3.91 -18.07 1.87
N PRO A 15 3.29 -17.98 0.70
CA PRO A 15 2.95 -19.16 -0.08
C PRO A 15 4.23 -19.80 -0.67
N ASP A 16 4.27 -21.10 -0.64
CA ASP A 16 5.26 -21.88 -1.38
C ASP A 16 4.94 -21.77 -2.88
N PRO A 17 5.92 -21.43 -3.73
CA PRO A 17 5.67 -21.17 -5.15
C PRO A 17 5.24 -22.40 -5.96
N GLU A 18 5.56 -23.62 -5.49
CA GLU A 18 5.25 -24.87 -6.18
C GLU A 18 3.91 -25.46 -5.74
N THR A 19 3.65 -25.42 -4.43
CA THR A 19 2.50 -26.11 -3.82
C THR A 19 1.39 -25.15 -3.39
N GLY A 20 1.67 -23.84 -3.25
CA GLY A 20 0.77 -22.86 -2.67
C GLY A 20 0.56 -22.99 -1.16
N ALA A 21 1.21 -23.95 -0.50
CA ALA A 21 1.12 -24.15 0.94
C ALA A 21 1.71 -22.95 1.68
N LEU A 22 1.05 -22.52 2.76
CA LEU A 22 1.54 -21.40 3.56
C LEU A 22 2.60 -21.86 4.55
N SER A 23 3.71 -21.15 4.59
CA SER A 23 4.75 -21.26 5.61
C SER A 23 4.92 -19.93 6.35
N VAL A 24 5.38 -19.99 7.60
CA VAL A 24 5.70 -18.79 8.37
C VAL A 24 6.87 -18.07 7.69
N TYR A 25 6.65 -16.78 7.36
CA TYR A 25 7.68 -15.92 6.83
C TYR A 25 8.37 -15.12 7.95
N ASP A 26 7.59 -14.48 8.80
CA ASP A 26 8.10 -13.76 9.98
C ASP A 26 7.13 -13.98 11.15
N PRO A 27 7.58 -14.61 12.26
CA PRO A 27 6.73 -14.79 13.44
C PRO A 27 6.53 -13.49 14.21
N VAL A 28 5.62 -13.49 15.17
CA VAL A 28 5.28 -12.32 16.00
C VAL A 28 6.50 -11.69 16.68
N ASP A 29 7.47 -12.49 17.08
CA ASP A 29 8.74 -12.08 17.72
C ASP A 29 9.92 -12.02 16.73
N GLY A 30 9.64 -12.07 15.42
CA GLY A 30 10.61 -12.10 14.35
C GLY A 30 11.28 -10.76 14.04
N ALA A 31 11.77 -10.62 12.81
CA ALA A 31 12.54 -9.46 12.37
C ALA A 31 11.73 -8.16 12.44
N TRP A 32 10.45 -8.19 12.07
CA TRP A 32 9.57 -7.02 12.06
C TRP A 32 9.16 -6.53 13.45
N SER A 33 9.35 -7.33 14.50
CA SER A 33 9.11 -6.92 15.88
C SER A 33 10.17 -5.98 16.43
N ARG A 34 11.30 -5.82 15.76
CA ARG A 34 12.49 -5.09 16.22
C ARG A 34 12.80 -3.92 15.30
N PRO A 35 13.53 -2.89 15.77
CA PRO A 35 14.05 -1.84 14.91
C PRO A 35 14.93 -2.45 13.80
N PRO A 36 14.70 -2.08 12.51
CA PRO A 36 15.52 -2.57 11.41
C PRO A 36 16.93 -1.96 11.44
N ALA A 37 17.89 -2.64 10.83
CA ALA A 37 19.25 -2.10 10.65
C ALA A 37 19.27 -0.90 9.70
N PHE A 38 18.30 -0.81 8.79
CA PHE A 38 18.09 0.33 7.89
C PHE A 38 16.62 0.77 7.98
N GLU A 39 16.40 1.98 8.43
CA GLU A 39 15.06 2.58 8.55
C GLU A 39 14.60 3.08 7.17
N SER A 40 13.74 2.31 6.50
CA SER A 40 13.19 2.62 5.19
C SER A 40 11.74 3.09 5.30
N GLY A 41 11.43 4.25 4.73
CA GLY A 41 10.06 4.71 4.57
C GLY A 41 9.31 4.02 3.42
N GLY A 42 10.05 3.35 2.51
CA GLY A 42 9.46 2.65 1.36
C GLY A 42 9.05 1.20 1.64
N GLY A 43 9.36 0.67 2.81
CA GLY A 43 8.99 -0.70 3.20
C GLY A 43 9.33 -1.00 4.65
N GLY A 44 8.66 -1.98 5.25
CA GLY A 44 8.91 -2.39 6.63
C GLY A 44 8.24 -1.53 7.69
N LEU A 45 7.37 -0.63 7.31
CA LEU A 45 6.53 0.09 8.27
C LEU A 45 5.50 -0.87 8.88
N VAL A 46 5.35 -0.78 10.18
CA VAL A 46 4.31 -1.49 10.93
C VAL A 46 3.28 -0.47 11.39
N SER A 47 2.01 -0.74 11.09
CA SER A 47 0.91 0.17 11.36
C SER A 47 -0.37 -0.60 11.69
N THR A 48 -1.46 0.13 11.84
CA THR A 48 -2.81 -0.41 12.04
C THR A 48 -3.74 0.08 10.93
N ALA A 49 -4.89 -0.56 10.77
CA ALA A 49 -5.92 -0.08 9.82
C ALA A 49 -6.41 1.33 10.20
N ASP A 50 -6.51 1.64 11.49
CA ASP A 50 -6.95 2.95 11.98
C ASP A 50 -5.92 4.05 11.64
N ASP A 51 -4.62 3.76 11.78
CA ASP A 51 -3.56 4.72 11.43
C ASP A 51 -3.52 4.96 9.92
N LEU A 52 -3.67 3.91 9.10
CA LEU A 52 -3.78 4.04 7.64
C LEU A 52 -5.05 4.80 7.24
N LEU A 53 -6.16 4.59 7.93
CA LEU A 53 -7.39 5.37 7.70
C LEU A 53 -7.18 6.84 8.05
N ALA A 54 -6.49 7.13 9.15
CA ALA A 54 -6.15 8.51 9.52
C ALA A 54 -5.25 9.16 8.45
N PHE A 55 -4.27 8.42 7.91
CA PHE A 55 -3.44 8.89 6.79
C PHE A 55 -4.27 9.14 5.52
N GLY A 56 -5.16 8.20 5.15
CA GLY A 56 -6.05 8.37 4.01
C GLY A 56 -6.97 9.60 4.14
N ARG A 57 -7.56 9.79 5.32
CA ARG A 57 -8.36 10.98 5.62
C ARG A 57 -7.54 12.26 5.51
N MET A 58 -6.32 12.26 6.02
CA MET A 58 -5.41 13.41 5.90
C MET A 58 -5.20 13.78 4.42
N LEU A 59 -4.92 12.80 3.55
CA LEU A 59 -4.77 13.04 2.10
C LEU A 59 -6.07 13.58 1.47
N LEU A 60 -7.20 12.96 1.77
CA LEU A 60 -8.52 13.33 1.21
C LEU A 60 -9.01 14.71 1.68
N HIS A 61 -8.54 15.19 2.85
CA HIS A 61 -8.93 16.48 3.42
C HIS A 61 -7.81 17.55 3.31
N GLY A 62 -7.00 17.50 2.26
CA GLY A 62 -6.01 18.53 1.97
C GLY A 62 -4.78 18.55 2.88
N GLY A 63 -4.39 17.39 3.42
CA GLY A 63 -3.12 17.23 4.13
C GLY A 63 -3.13 17.57 5.62
N ARG A 64 -4.13 18.29 6.11
CA ARG A 64 -4.15 18.77 7.50
C ARG A 64 -4.33 17.66 8.52
N PRO A 65 -3.68 17.74 9.68
CA PRO A 65 -2.76 18.82 10.14
C PRO A 65 -1.28 18.55 9.81
N VAL A 66 -0.96 17.55 8.97
CA VAL A 66 0.41 17.04 8.78
C VAL A 66 1.11 17.71 7.61
N LEU A 67 0.39 17.92 6.50
CA LEU A 67 0.92 18.45 5.24
C LEU A 67 0.23 19.76 4.85
N PRO A 68 0.92 20.66 4.12
CA PRO A 68 0.28 21.72 3.36
C PRO A 68 -0.63 21.15 2.28
N GLU A 69 -1.65 21.91 1.86
CA GLU A 69 -2.64 21.45 0.90
C GLU A 69 -2.03 21.13 -0.47
N ASP A 70 -1.09 21.93 -0.93
CA ASP A 70 -0.34 21.71 -2.18
C ASP A 70 0.52 20.44 -2.15
N ALA A 71 1.12 20.12 -1.02
CA ALA A 71 1.87 18.90 -0.84
C ALA A 71 0.96 17.64 -0.85
N ALA A 72 -0.19 17.70 -0.20
CA ALA A 72 -1.18 16.63 -0.25
C ALA A 72 -1.74 16.45 -1.66
N ALA A 73 -2.03 17.52 -2.37
CA ALA A 73 -2.47 17.48 -3.76
C ALA A 73 -1.38 16.85 -4.66
N ALA A 74 -0.11 17.22 -4.46
CA ALA A 74 1.01 16.64 -5.20
C ALA A 74 1.18 15.12 -4.96
N MET A 75 0.80 14.61 -3.79
CA MET A 75 0.79 13.18 -3.52
C MET A 75 -0.33 12.42 -4.26
N LEU A 76 -1.37 13.12 -4.70
CA LEU A 76 -2.53 12.53 -5.39
C LEU A 76 -2.51 12.79 -6.90
N THR A 77 -1.48 13.44 -7.42
CA THR A 77 -1.36 13.79 -8.84
C THR A 77 -0.08 13.20 -9.44
N ASP A 78 -0.14 12.93 -10.73
CA ASP A 78 1.01 12.45 -11.50
C ASP A 78 2.19 13.45 -11.41
N GLN A 79 3.36 12.92 -11.10
CA GLN A 79 4.61 13.68 -10.99
C GLN A 79 5.64 13.25 -12.03
N LEU A 80 5.32 12.26 -12.89
CA LEU A 80 6.23 11.79 -13.92
C LEU A 80 6.05 12.56 -15.21
N THR A 81 7.17 12.83 -15.88
CA THR A 81 7.16 13.36 -17.23
C THR A 81 6.91 12.26 -18.25
N GLU A 82 6.41 12.61 -19.43
CA GLU A 82 6.18 11.68 -20.54
C GLU A 82 7.45 10.88 -20.90
N GLY A 83 8.63 11.52 -20.85
CA GLY A 83 9.91 10.84 -21.07
C GLY A 83 10.21 9.78 -20.01
N GLN A 84 9.95 10.06 -18.75
CA GLN A 84 10.16 9.09 -17.67
C GLN A 84 9.23 7.87 -17.77
N LEU A 85 8.03 8.06 -18.30
CA LEU A 85 7.10 6.96 -18.57
C LEU A 85 7.51 6.12 -19.78
N GLN A 86 8.17 6.73 -20.78
CA GLN A 86 8.60 6.06 -22.01
C GLN A 86 9.91 5.28 -21.85
N ASP A 87 10.85 5.76 -21.04
CA ASP A 87 12.23 5.23 -20.91
C ASP A 87 12.36 3.94 -20.07
N GLY A 88 11.32 3.21 -19.86
CA GLY A 88 11.41 1.97 -19.14
C GLY A 88 10.23 1.75 -18.21
N GLY A 89 9.39 2.72 -18.21
CA GLY A 89 8.12 2.66 -17.53
C GLY A 89 8.22 2.21 -16.07
N LEU A 90 7.10 2.23 -15.43
CA LEU A 90 6.98 1.71 -14.07
C LEU A 90 6.98 0.17 -14.06
N GLY A 91 7.00 -0.47 -15.22
CA GLY A 91 6.96 -1.92 -15.34
C GLY A 91 5.71 -2.57 -14.73
N PRO A 92 5.55 -3.90 -14.83
CA PRO A 92 4.53 -4.58 -14.06
C PRO A 92 4.77 -4.35 -12.55
N PRO A 93 3.76 -4.11 -11.72
CA PRO A 93 2.33 -4.38 -11.98
C PRO A 93 1.49 -3.19 -12.48
N MET A 94 2.12 -2.13 -12.99
CA MET A 94 1.40 -0.92 -13.40
C MET A 94 0.53 -1.18 -14.65
N ALA A 95 -0.70 -0.69 -14.63
CA ALA A 95 -1.61 -0.75 -15.76
C ALA A 95 -1.34 0.39 -16.75
N LYS A 96 -1.85 0.24 -17.98
CA LYS A 96 -1.73 1.30 -18.97
C LYS A 96 -2.51 2.54 -18.51
N GLY A 97 -1.82 3.67 -18.45
CA GLY A 97 -2.38 4.93 -18.01
C GLY A 97 -2.16 5.22 -16.53
N ASP A 98 -1.59 4.28 -15.78
CA ASP A 98 -1.12 4.55 -14.42
C ASP A 98 0.19 5.36 -14.46
N SER A 99 0.40 6.13 -13.41
CA SER A 99 1.59 6.92 -13.19
C SER A 99 2.05 6.86 -11.74
N TRP A 100 2.98 7.70 -11.36
CA TRP A 100 3.53 7.74 -10.00
C TRP A 100 3.57 9.16 -9.46
N SER A 101 3.19 9.30 -8.19
CA SER A 101 3.34 10.52 -7.43
C SER A 101 4.47 10.39 -6.41
N PHE A 102 4.49 11.25 -5.40
CA PHE A 102 5.35 11.08 -4.23
C PHE A 102 4.85 9.92 -3.38
N CYS A 103 5.60 8.80 -3.37
CA CYS A 103 5.41 7.60 -2.55
C CYS A 103 4.26 6.65 -2.96
N GLN A 104 3.48 6.93 -4.00
CA GLN A 104 2.37 6.06 -4.37
C GLN A 104 2.05 6.14 -5.87
N ALA A 105 1.39 5.10 -6.38
CA ALA A 105 0.84 5.13 -7.73
C ALA A 105 -0.36 6.08 -7.82
N VAL A 106 -0.53 6.66 -9.00
CA VAL A 106 -1.75 7.36 -9.42
C VAL A 106 -2.33 6.55 -10.56
N HIS A 107 -3.54 6.02 -10.36
CA HIS A 107 -4.19 5.15 -11.33
C HIS A 107 -5.01 5.93 -12.36
N ALA A 108 -5.19 5.33 -13.53
CA ALA A 108 -5.93 5.94 -14.63
C ALA A 108 -7.40 6.25 -14.28
N ASP A 109 -7.96 5.60 -13.27
CA ASP A 109 -9.31 5.84 -12.74
C ASP A 109 -9.39 6.99 -11.73
N GLY A 110 -8.26 7.65 -11.44
CA GLY A 110 -8.16 8.76 -10.50
C GLY A 110 -7.95 8.35 -9.04
N THR A 111 -7.85 7.06 -8.76
CA THR A 111 -7.46 6.58 -7.43
C THR A 111 -5.94 6.68 -7.24
N ALA A 112 -5.49 6.76 -5.98
CA ALA A 112 -4.06 6.78 -5.66
C ALA A 112 -3.75 5.86 -4.48
N GLY A 113 -2.60 5.18 -4.51
CA GLY A 113 -2.22 4.25 -3.45
C GLY A 113 -1.14 3.27 -3.87
N TRP A 114 -0.90 2.25 -3.05
CA TRP A 114 0.02 1.19 -3.39
C TRP A 114 -0.31 -0.13 -2.69
N ASP A 115 0.23 -1.20 -3.26
CA ASP A 115 0.06 -2.57 -2.79
C ASP A 115 1.38 -3.11 -2.26
N GLY A 116 1.38 -3.51 -0.99
CA GLY A 116 2.55 -4.10 -0.36
C GLY A 116 2.62 -5.60 -0.56
N GLY A 117 3.73 -6.11 -1.07
CA GLY A 117 3.94 -7.54 -1.34
C GLY A 117 3.77 -8.47 -0.13
N PHE A 118 3.75 -7.92 1.09
CA PHE A 118 3.45 -8.68 2.31
C PHE A 118 1.96 -8.83 2.61
N GLY A 119 1.09 -8.52 1.65
CA GLY A 119 -0.35 -8.76 1.76
C GLY A 119 -1.17 -7.55 2.15
N THR A 120 -0.63 -6.36 1.98
CA THR A 120 -1.31 -5.10 2.30
C THR A 120 -1.72 -4.34 1.05
N SER A 121 -2.74 -3.51 1.17
CA SER A 121 -3.23 -2.64 0.11
C SER A 121 -3.83 -1.39 0.73
N PHE A 122 -3.47 -0.25 0.18
CA PHE A 122 -3.99 1.06 0.56
C PHE A 122 -4.30 1.86 -0.70
N VAL A 123 -5.54 2.28 -0.85
CA VAL A 123 -5.99 3.13 -1.96
C VAL A 123 -6.91 4.21 -1.44
N VAL A 124 -6.75 5.42 -1.92
CA VAL A 124 -7.69 6.53 -1.74
C VAL A 124 -8.36 6.86 -3.06
N ASP A 125 -9.64 7.20 -3.00
CA ASP A 125 -10.45 7.69 -4.10
C ASP A 125 -10.91 9.12 -3.76
N PRO A 126 -10.25 10.14 -4.29
CA PRO A 126 -10.62 11.52 -4.02
C PRO A 126 -12.02 11.90 -4.53
N ALA A 127 -12.46 11.29 -5.63
CA ALA A 127 -13.77 11.61 -6.22
C ALA A 127 -14.93 11.10 -5.35
N ARG A 128 -14.71 10.00 -4.62
CA ARG A 128 -15.70 9.41 -3.70
C ARG A 128 -15.43 9.73 -2.22
N GLU A 129 -14.37 10.48 -1.92
CA GLU A 129 -13.90 10.76 -0.57
C GLU A 129 -13.72 9.48 0.27
N MET A 130 -13.16 8.45 -0.35
CA MET A 130 -13.07 7.11 0.22
C MET A 130 -11.64 6.60 0.31
N ALA A 131 -11.35 5.81 1.36
CA ALA A 131 -10.13 5.02 1.46
C ALA A 131 -10.47 3.53 1.56
N VAL A 132 -9.80 2.70 0.78
CA VAL A 132 -9.91 1.24 0.82
C VAL A 132 -8.61 0.68 1.38
N ILE A 133 -8.71 -0.03 2.49
CA ILE A 133 -7.58 -0.59 3.22
C ILE A 133 -7.79 -2.10 3.37
N ILE A 134 -6.83 -2.88 2.88
CA ILE A 134 -6.86 -4.34 3.00
C ILE A 134 -5.56 -4.78 3.64
N LEU A 135 -5.65 -5.41 4.80
CA LEU A 135 -4.51 -5.93 5.53
C LEU A 135 -4.68 -7.43 5.70
N THR A 136 -3.78 -8.19 5.12
CA THR A 136 -3.74 -9.65 5.26
C THR A 136 -2.39 -10.07 5.85
N GLN A 137 -2.35 -11.30 6.35
CA GLN A 137 -1.11 -11.92 6.86
C GLN A 137 -0.36 -12.73 5.79
N ARG A 138 -0.87 -12.76 4.55
CA ARG A 138 -0.34 -13.59 3.47
C ARG A 138 0.37 -12.71 2.43
N ALA A 139 1.65 -12.94 2.22
CA ALA A 139 2.40 -12.31 1.14
C ALA A 139 1.81 -12.66 -0.25
N PHE A 140 2.04 -11.80 -1.22
CA PHE A 140 1.64 -12.03 -2.60
C PHE A 140 2.40 -13.21 -3.22
N ASP A 141 1.79 -13.88 -4.19
CA ASP A 141 2.41 -14.96 -4.96
C ASP A 141 3.36 -14.44 -6.04
N GLY A 142 3.26 -13.16 -6.38
CA GLY A 142 4.04 -12.53 -7.44
C GLY A 142 3.81 -11.02 -7.49
N PRO A 143 4.17 -10.36 -8.59
CA PRO A 143 4.10 -8.90 -8.70
C PRO A 143 2.68 -8.34 -8.90
N PHE A 144 1.70 -9.21 -9.10
CA PHE A 144 0.33 -8.78 -9.38
C PHE A 144 -0.55 -8.87 -8.14
N LEU A 145 -1.53 -8.00 -8.08
CA LEU A 145 -2.51 -7.93 -7.00
C LEU A 145 -3.30 -9.24 -6.90
N PRO A 146 -3.34 -9.90 -5.73
CA PRO A 146 -4.11 -11.13 -5.54
C PRO A 146 -5.62 -10.94 -5.79
N ALA A 147 -6.31 -12.02 -6.14
CA ALA A 147 -7.75 -11.99 -6.44
C ALA A 147 -8.57 -11.35 -5.31
N VAL A 148 -8.32 -11.72 -4.07
CA VAL A 148 -9.05 -11.17 -2.91
C VAL A 148 -8.97 -9.64 -2.83
N HIS A 149 -7.81 -9.05 -3.12
CA HIS A 149 -7.65 -7.59 -3.11
C HIS A 149 -8.40 -6.94 -4.28
N ARG A 150 -8.31 -7.53 -5.49
CA ARG A 150 -9.07 -7.05 -6.65
C ARG A 150 -10.57 -7.11 -6.42
N ASP A 151 -11.06 -8.22 -5.90
CA ASP A 151 -12.49 -8.46 -5.69
C ASP A 151 -13.06 -7.51 -4.63
N VAL A 152 -12.33 -7.29 -3.53
CA VAL A 152 -12.72 -6.31 -2.49
C VAL A 152 -12.73 -4.89 -3.07
N ARG A 153 -11.69 -4.49 -3.80
CA ARG A 153 -11.66 -3.16 -4.44
C ARG A 153 -12.82 -3.01 -5.43
N ALA A 154 -13.03 -3.98 -6.30
CA ALA A 154 -14.12 -3.94 -7.26
C ALA A 154 -15.48 -3.83 -6.57
N ALA A 155 -15.72 -4.59 -5.51
CA ALA A 155 -16.98 -4.54 -4.77
C ALA A 155 -17.24 -3.19 -4.09
N VAL A 156 -16.17 -2.57 -3.55
CA VAL A 156 -16.28 -1.29 -2.84
C VAL A 156 -16.37 -0.11 -3.81
N LEU A 157 -15.58 -0.11 -4.89
CA LEU A 157 -15.51 0.99 -5.84
C LEU A 157 -16.62 0.97 -6.90
N ALA A 158 -17.33 -0.16 -7.07
CA ALA A 158 -18.47 -0.26 -8.00
C ALA A 158 -19.81 0.23 -7.41
N GLY A 159 -19.90 0.43 -6.11
CA GLY A 159 -21.08 0.96 -5.40
C GLY A 159 -21.03 2.45 -5.30
#